data_a9651a80d125ca99f45a1c71f17adab8
#
_entry.id   a9651a80d125ca99f45a1c71f17adab8
#
_cell.length_a   1.000
_cell.length_b   1.000
_cell.length_c   1.000
_cell.angle_alpha   90.00
_cell.angle_beta   90.00
_cell.angle_gamma   90.00
#
_symmetry.space_group_name_H-M   'P 1'
#
loop_
_entity.id
_entity.type
_entity.pdbx_description
1 polymer ?
#
loop_
_entity_poly.entity_id
_entity_poly.type
_entity_poly.pdbx_seq_one_letter_code
_entity_poly.pdbx_strand_id
1 'polypeptide(L)'
;MVVAGSYGKMGAAILSCKGALSAGAGLVTAYTTQQGLPIMQSSIPETLVLTDRYNGKFIEEIQFDLEPTVIGIGPGLGTEKVTQRAFEQFLKANKIPLVIDADALNILSKNQNLLDFLPKYSVLTPHPKELELSLIHI
;
A
#
# COMPACT_ATOMS: atom_id res chain seq x y z
N MET A 1 6.94 -4.84 4.70
CA MET A 1 6.98 -3.65 3.82
C MET A 1 5.64 -2.95 3.87
N VAL A 2 5.59 -1.63 3.71
CA VAL A 2 4.35 -0.83 3.63
C VAL A 2 4.37 -0.03 2.33
N VAL A 3 3.41 -0.30 1.43
CA VAL A 3 3.19 0.44 0.18
C VAL A 3 2.09 1.46 0.44
N ALA A 4 2.45 2.72 0.59
CA ALA A 4 1.54 3.74 1.10
C ALA A 4 1.96 5.16 0.73
N GLY A 5 1.03 6.09 0.85
CA GLY A 5 1.27 7.51 0.68
C GLY A 5 1.21 7.96 -0.77
N SER A 6 0.86 9.21 -0.91
CA SER A 6 0.83 9.98 -2.17
C SER A 6 0.92 11.45 -1.83
N TYR A 7 0.97 12.30 -2.85
CA TYR A 7 0.99 13.75 -2.64
C TYR A 7 -0.18 14.20 -1.74
N GLY A 8 0.14 14.87 -0.64
CA GLY A 8 -0.84 15.33 0.36
C GLY A 8 -1.33 14.26 1.34
N LYS A 9 -0.90 12.99 1.20
CA LYS A 9 -1.35 11.86 2.04
C LYS A 9 -0.19 11.07 2.68
N MET A 10 0.98 11.67 2.81
CA MET A 10 2.14 11.01 3.41
C MET A 10 1.96 10.68 4.89
N GLY A 11 1.09 11.39 5.59
CA GLY A 11 0.75 11.08 6.99
C GLY A 11 0.24 9.66 7.18
N ALA A 12 -0.51 9.13 6.22
CA ALA A 12 -0.99 7.75 6.27
C ALA A 12 0.15 6.73 6.20
N ALA A 13 1.14 6.96 5.33
CA ALA A 13 2.34 6.13 5.25
C ALA A 13 3.14 6.17 6.56
N ILE A 14 3.32 7.36 7.12
CA ILE A 14 4.02 7.57 8.40
C ILE A 14 3.32 6.78 9.51
N LEU A 15 2.01 6.93 9.67
CA LEU A 15 1.25 6.25 10.71
C LEU A 15 1.31 4.73 10.57
N SER A 16 1.20 4.22 9.34
CA SER A 16 1.27 2.78 9.07
C SER A 16 2.64 2.20 9.43
N CYS A 17 3.72 2.89 9.06
CA CYS A 17 5.08 2.46 9.42
C CYS A 17 5.33 2.54 10.93
N LYS A 18 4.87 3.60 11.59
CA LYS A 18 4.95 3.73 13.05
C LYS A 18 4.17 2.61 13.74
N GLY A 19 2.98 2.29 13.25
CA GLY A 19 2.18 1.19 13.76
C GLY A 19 2.89 -0.16 13.66
N ALA A 20 3.50 -0.44 12.52
CA ALA A 20 4.27 -1.66 12.31
C ALA A 20 5.48 -1.76 13.26
N LEU A 21 6.26 -0.68 13.42
CA LEU A 21 7.38 -0.62 14.35
C LEU A 21 6.91 -0.82 15.80
N SER A 22 5.83 -0.15 16.18
CA SER A 22 5.25 -0.25 17.54
C SER A 22 4.70 -1.64 17.83
N ALA A 23 4.22 -2.35 16.82
CA ALA A 23 3.77 -3.73 16.95
C ALA A 23 4.93 -4.75 17.04
N GLY A 24 6.17 -4.31 16.91
CA GLY A 24 7.35 -5.15 17.08
C GLY A 24 7.96 -5.67 15.77
N ALA A 25 7.59 -5.09 14.61
CA ALA A 25 8.27 -5.45 13.37
C ALA A 25 9.76 -5.05 13.45
N GLY A 26 10.64 -6.02 13.21
CA GLY A 26 12.09 -5.81 13.33
C GLY A 26 12.67 -4.91 12.26
N LEU A 27 12.11 -4.94 11.04
CA LEU A 27 12.51 -4.11 9.91
C LEU A 27 11.27 -3.67 9.15
N VAL A 28 11.11 -2.37 8.99
CA VAL A 28 10.03 -1.78 8.21
C VAL A 28 10.62 -1.03 7.03
N THR A 29 10.14 -1.34 5.84
CA THR A 29 10.47 -0.62 4.60
C THR A 29 9.20 0.02 4.05
N ALA A 30 9.22 1.31 3.83
CA ALA A 30 8.17 2.01 3.12
C ALA A 30 8.46 2.00 1.62
N TYR A 31 7.42 1.81 0.82
CA TYR A 31 7.44 2.07 -0.62
C TYR A 31 6.46 3.19 -0.93
N THR A 32 6.94 4.27 -1.51
CA THR A 32 6.14 5.49 -1.71
C THR A 32 6.56 6.24 -2.97
N THR A 33 6.01 7.43 -3.20
CA THR A 33 6.44 8.32 -4.29
C THR A 33 7.82 8.91 -4.01
N GLN A 34 8.53 9.35 -5.05
CA GLN A 34 9.83 10.02 -4.85
C GLN A 34 9.72 11.27 -3.96
N GLN A 35 8.62 12.02 -4.08
CA GLN A 35 8.35 13.18 -3.25
C GLN A 35 8.12 12.81 -1.78
N GLY A 36 7.72 11.59 -1.51
CA GLY A 36 7.53 11.07 -0.15
C GLY A 36 8.82 10.69 0.58
N LEU A 37 9.92 10.46 -0.14
CA LEU A 37 11.19 10.02 0.45
C LEU A 37 11.70 10.97 1.55
N PRO A 38 11.90 12.28 1.30
CA PRO A 38 12.39 13.18 2.34
C PRO A 38 11.41 13.31 3.50
N ILE A 39 10.11 13.22 3.25
CA ILE A 39 9.07 13.28 4.29
C ILE A 39 9.18 12.07 5.22
N MET A 40 9.30 10.87 4.66
CA MET A 40 9.45 9.65 5.44
C MET A 40 10.73 9.65 6.25
N GLN A 41 11.86 10.00 5.65
CA GLN A 41 13.15 10.01 6.34
C GLN A 41 13.24 11.06 7.44
N SER A 42 12.56 12.19 7.30
CA SER A 42 12.46 13.21 8.34
C SER A 42 11.55 12.79 9.49
N SER A 43 10.48 12.06 9.20
CA SER A 43 9.44 11.70 10.18
C SER A 43 9.72 10.39 10.91
N ILE A 44 10.30 9.40 10.21
CA ILE A 44 10.61 8.08 10.74
C ILE A 44 11.97 7.62 10.18
N PRO A 45 13.08 8.09 10.72
CA PRO A 45 14.41 7.73 10.23
C PRO A 45 14.75 6.23 10.39
N GLU A 46 14.03 5.51 11.26
CA GLU A 46 14.21 4.07 11.45
C GLU A 46 13.64 3.22 10.31
N THR A 47 12.81 3.81 9.45
CA THR A 47 12.18 3.11 8.32
C THR A 47 13.05 3.27 7.08
N LEU A 48 13.35 2.16 6.41
CA LEU A 48 13.92 2.19 5.07
C LEU A 48 12.87 2.71 4.08
N VAL A 49 13.32 3.43 3.06
CA VAL A 49 12.40 3.99 2.06
C VAL A 49 12.85 3.61 0.66
N LEU A 50 11.96 2.96 -0.06
CA LEU A 50 12.04 2.74 -1.50
C LEU A 50 11.01 3.61 -2.19
N THR A 51 11.28 4.00 -3.41
CA THR A 51 10.38 4.85 -4.18
C THR A 51 10.05 4.26 -5.54
N ASP A 52 8.89 4.66 -6.03
CA ASP A 52 8.58 4.56 -7.44
C ASP A 52 9.67 5.26 -8.28
N ARG A 53 9.98 4.72 -9.43
CA ARG A 53 10.95 5.33 -10.37
C ARG A 53 10.41 6.59 -11.06
N TYR A 54 9.10 6.78 -11.07
CA TYR A 54 8.46 7.96 -11.65
C TYR A 54 8.37 9.10 -10.62
N ASN A 55 8.49 10.33 -11.08
CA ASN A 55 8.39 11.51 -10.21
C ASN A 55 6.97 12.10 -10.21
N GLY A 56 5.98 11.23 -10.09
CA GLY A 56 4.57 11.62 -10.03
C GLY A 56 4.08 11.90 -8.62
N LYS A 57 2.86 12.44 -8.55
CA LYS A 57 2.14 12.66 -7.28
C LYS A 57 1.61 11.36 -6.68
N PHE A 58 1.42 10.34 -7.49
CA PHE A 58 0.88 9.04 -7.14
C PHE A 58 1.84 7.95 -7.57
N ILE A 59 1.76 6.79 -6.92
CA ILE A 59 2.52 5.62 -7.33
C ILE A 59 2.00 5.14 -8.69
N GLU A 60 2.90 5.04 -9.66
CA GLU A 60 2.62 4.59 -11.03
C GLU A 60 3.15 3.18 -11.29
N GLU A 61 4.05 2.69 -10.45
CA GLU A 61 4.61 1.35 -10.51
C GLU A 61 4.97 0.86 -9.11
N ILE A 62 4.71 -0.41 -8.82
CA ILE A 62 5.12 -1.05 -7.57
C ILE A 62 6.11 -2.16 -7.94
N GLN A 63 7.39 -1.84 -7.87
CA GLN A 63 8.47 -2.76 -8.17
C GLN A 63 9.65 -2.54 -7.23
N PHE A 64 10.15 -3.61 -6.64
CA PHE A 64 11.28 -3.57 -5.72
C PHE A 64 12.02 -4.90 -5.76
N ASP A 65 13.31 -4.85 -5.42
CA ASP A 65 14.17 -6.02 -5.32
C ASP A 65 14.39 -6.39 -3.85
N LEU A 66 13.30 -6.77 -3.19
CA LEU A 66 13.26 -7.23 -1.80
C LEU A 66 12.25 -8.38 -1.68
N GLU A 67 12.47 -9.25 -0.72
CA GLU A 67 11.54 -10.32 -0.33
C GLU A 67 10.98 -10.07 1.07
N PRO A 68 10.02 -9.14 1.22
CA PRO A 68 9.40 -8.90 2.52
C PRO A 68 8.55 -10.10 2.95
N THR A 69 8.49 -10.34 4.25
CA THR A 69 7.65 -11.41 4.82
C THR A 69 6.17 -11.16 4.59
N VAL A 70 5.74 -9.88 4.65
CA VAL A 70 4.37 -9.43 4.44
C VAL A 70 4.39 -8.01 3.90
N ILE A 71 3.37 -7.67 3.12
CA ILE A 71 3.22 -6.33 2.56
C ILE A 71 1.88 -5.75 3.01
N GLY A 72 1.92 -4.60 3.71
CA GLY A 72 0.76 -3.76 3.92
C GLY A 72 0.62 -2.79 2.75
N ILE A 73 -0.57 -2.62 2.20
CA ILE A 73 -0.81 -1.76 1.04
C ILE A 73 -2.13 -1.02 1.16
N GLY A 74 -2.12 0.27 0.80
CA GLY A 74 -3.33 1.05 0.63
C GLY A 74 -3.41 2.39 1.34
N PRO A 75 -2.90 2.55 2.57
CA PRO A 75 -3.07 3.81 3.30
C PRO A 75 -2.51 5.02 2.53
N GLY A 76 -3.38 5.97 2.19
CA GLY A 76 -2.99 7.16 1.46
C GLY A 76 -2.47 6.93 0.04
N LEU A 77 -2.75 5.78 -0.55
CA LEU A 77 -2.24 5.40 -1.87
C LEU A 77 -2.86 6.25 -3.00
N GLY A 78 -4.10 6.66 -2.83
CA GLY A 78 -4.93 7.27 -3.86
C GLY A 78 -5.64 6.23 -4.70
N THR A 79 -6.62 6.69 -5.47
CA THR A 79 -7.44 5.85 -6.36
C THR A 79 -7.36 6.32 -7.81
N GLU A 80 -6.31 7.03 -8.17
CA GLU A 80 -6.06 7.51 -9.51
C GLU A 80 -5.85 6.33 -10.50
N LYS A 81 -6.17 6.54 -11.76
CA LYS A 81 -6.05 5.48 -12.78
C LYS A 81 -4.65 4.89 -12.88
N VAL A 82 -3.61 5.70 -12.71
CA VAL A 82 -2.21 5.24 -12.71
C VAL A 82 -1.95 4.30 -11.54
N THR A 83 -2.45 4.63 -10.36
CA THR A 83 -2.33 3.82 -9.15
C THR A 83 -3.14 2.53 -9.25
N GLN A 84 -4.34 2.59 -9.81
CA GLN A 84 -5.15 1.39 -10.04
C GLN A 84 -4.41 0.40 -10.95
N ARG A 85 -3.79 0.88 -12.03
CA ARG A 85 -2.99 0.05 -12.94
C ARG A 85 -1.76 -0.53 -12.27
N ALA A 86 -1.04 0.29 -11.48
CA ALA A 86 0.12 -0.16 -10.73
C ALA A 86 -0.25 -1.27 -9.73
N PHE A 87 -1.35 -1.09 -9.01
CA PHE A 87 -1.85 -2.08 -8.06
C PHE A 87 -2.30 -3.38 -8.75
N GLU A 88 -3.02 -3.29 -9.86
CA GLU A 88 -3.42 -4.45 -10.66
C GLU A 88 -2.20 -5.25 -11.15
N GLN A 89 -1.21 -4.59 -11.74
CA GLN A 89 0.02 -5.24 -12.21
C GLN A 89 0.78 -5.89 -11.06
N PHE A 90 0.87 -5.20 -9.94
CA PHE A 90 1.49 -5.72 -8.72
C PHE A 90 0.78 -6.98 -8.22
N LEU A 91 -0.55 -6.97 -8.11
CA LEU A 91 -1.33 -8.13 -7.66
C LEU A 91 -1.11 -9.36 -8.54
N LYS A 92 -1.09 -9.18 -9.86
CA LYS A 92 -0.91 -10.29 -10.81
C LYS A 92 0.47 -10.95 -10.69
N ALA A 93 1.48 -10.22 -10.26
CA ALA A 93 2.85 -10.73 -10.11
C ALA A 93 3.19 -11.16 -8.68
N ASN A 94 2.52 -10.62 -7.67
CA ASN A 94 2.86 -10.80 -6.27
C ASN A 94 2.38 -12.15 -5.72
N LYS A 95 3.25 -12.82 -4.94
CA LYS A 95 2.95 -14.07 -4.22
C LYS A 95 3.00 -13.92 -2.69
N ILE A 96 3.45 -12.78 -2.22
CA ILE A 96 3.63 -12.49 -0.80
C ILE A 96 2.27 -12.11 -0.20
N PRO A 97 1.89 -12.63 0.99
CA PRO A 97 0.64 -12.26 1.66
C PRO A 97 0.53 -10.74 1.87
N LEU A 98 -0.68 -10.22 1.67
CA LEU A 98 -0.98 -8.80 1.77
C LEU A 98 -1.87 -8.49 2.96
N VAL A 99 -1.65 -7.34 3.58
CA VAL A 99 -2.64 -6.65 4.41
C VAL A 99 -3.15 -5.45 3.61
N ILE A 100 -4.41 -5.49 3.23
CA ILE A 100 -5.02 -4.53 2.30
C ILE A 100 -5.98 -3.63 3.06
N ASP A 101 -5.73 -2.33 2.98
CA ASP A 101 -6.46 -1.31 3.73
C ASP A 101 -6.81 -0.10 2.85
N ALA A 102 -7.73 0.72 3.29
CA ALA A 102 -8.03 2.06 2.76
C ALA A 102 -8.15 2.09 1.23
N ASP A 103 -7.35 2.91 0.53
CA ASP A 103 -7.48 3.12 -0.92
C ASP A 103 -7.29 1.84 -1.75
N ALA A 104 -6.50 0.88 -1.28
CA ALA A 104 -6.39 -0.41 -1.97
C ALA A 104 -7.68 -1.21 -1.89
N LEU A 105 -8.41 -1.16 -0.77
CA LEU A 105 -9.76 -1.74 -0.66
C LEU A 105 -10.74 -1.03 -1.59
N ASN A 106 -10.66 0.30 -1.69
CA ASN A 106 -11.49 1.07 -2.60
C ASN A 106 -11.24 0.69 -4.07
N ILE A 107 -9.99 0.41 -4.44
CA ILE A 107 -9.63 -0.05 -5.78
C ILE A 107 -10.21 -1.46 -6.02
N LEU A 108 -10.07 -2.38 -5.07
CA LEU A 108 -10.63 -3.73 -5.18
C LEU A 108 -12.16 -3.70 -5.32
N SER A 109 -12.84 -2.85 -4.57
CA SER A 109 -14.30 -2.74 -4.63
C SER A 109 -14.82 -2.35 -6.02
N LYS A 110 -14.06 -1.53 -6.74
CA LYS A 110 -14.38 -1.10 -8.10
C LYS A 110 -13.97 -2.11 -9.18
N ASN A 111 -13.08 -3.04 -8.84
CA ASN A 111 -12.49 -4.01 -9.76
C ASN A 111 -12.48 -5.40 -9.11
N GLN A 112 -13.65 -5.97 -8.89
CA GLN A 112 -13.83 -7.21 -8.13
C GLN A 112 -13.10 -8.43 -8.74
N ASN A 113 -12.84 -8.42 -10.04
CA ASN A 113 -12.03 -9.43 -10.71
C ASN A 113 -10.58 -9.48 -10.20
N LEU A 114 -10.10 -8.44 -9.54
CA LEU A 114 -8.77 -8.43 -8.91
C LEU A 114 -8.69 -9.33 -7.67
N LEU A 115 -9.82 -9.67 -7.06
CA LEU A 115 -9.86 -10.56 -5.89
C LEU A 115 -9.29 -11.95 -6.20
N ASP A 116 -9.42 -12.41 -7.44
CA ASP A 116 -8.89 -13.71 -7.87
C ASP A 116 -7.35 -13.77 -7.84
N PHE A 117 -6.69 -12.62 -7.83
CA PHE A 117 -5.23 -12.50 -7.78
C PHE A 117 -4.66 -12.32 -6.37
N LEU A 118 -5.52 -12.26 -5.36
CA LEU A 118 -5.04 -12.11 -3.99
C LEU A 118 -4.25 -13.34 -3.54
N PRO A 119 -3.02 -13.16 -3.01
CA PRO A 119 -2.27 -14.27 -2.44
C PRO A 119 -3.02 -14.92 -1.26
N LYS A 120 -2.79 -16.21 -1.05
CA LYS A 120 -3.30 -16.90 0.14
C LYS A 120 -2.82 -16.18 1.42
N TYR A 121 -3.66 -16.22 2.45
CA TYR A 121 -3.41 -15.60 3.76
C TYR A 121 -3.38 -14.06 3.72
N SER A 122 -3.86 -13.45 2.64
CA SER A 122 -4.07 -12.00 2.63
C SER A 122 -5.21 -11.61 3.57
N VAL A 123 -5.08 -10.45 4.20
CA VAL A 123 -6.04 -9.90 5.18
C VAL A 123 -6.58 -8.58 4.65
N LEU A 124 -7.88 -8.41 4.70
CA LEU A 124 -8.57 -7.16 4.40
C LEU A 124 -8.99 -6.50 5.71
N THR A 125 -8.77 -5.20 5.86
CA THR A 125 -9.06 -4.44 7.09
C THR A 125 -10.08 -3.32 6.86
N PRO A 126 -11.29 -3.61 6.32
CA PRO A 126 -12.26 -2.58 6.02
C PRO A 126 -12.86 -2.00 7.31
N HIS A 127 -12.98 -0.68 7.39
CA HIS A 127 -13.85 -0.06 8.40
C HIS A 127 -15.34 -0.15 7.97
N PRO A 128 -16.32 0.14 8.85
CA PRO A 128 -17.74 -0.10 8.54
C PRO A 128 -18.25 0.53 7.23
N LYS A 129 -17.82 1.76 6.90
CA LYS A 129 -18.20 2.40 5.63
C LYS A 129 -17.59 1.71 4.41
N GLU A 130 -16.35 1.26 4.50
CA GLU A 130 -15.70 0.51 3.43
C GLU A 130 -16.37 -0.84 3.26
N LEU A 131 -16.78 -1.46 4.36
CA LEU A 131 -17.53 -2.71 4.33
C LEU A 131 -18.88 -2.54 3.62
N GLU A 132 -19.61 -1.49 3.93
CA GLU A 132 -20.90 -1.19 3.27
C GLU A 132 -20.77 -0.90 1.78
N LEU A 133 -19.70 -0.21 1.37
CA LEU A 133 -19.49 0.19 -0.03
C LEU A 133 -18.85 -0.91 -0.89
N SER A 134 -18.08 -1.81 -0.30
CA SER A 134 -17.23 -2.72 -1.06
C SER A 134 -17.55 -4.20 -0.89
N LEU A 135 -17.96 -4.63 0.28
CA LEU A 135 -18.08 -6.06 0.60
C LEU A 135 -19.50 -6.61 0.54
N ILE A 136 -20.54 -5.74 0.54
CA ILE A 136 -21.94 -6.18 0.37
C ILE A 136 -22.19 -6.77 -1.02
N HIS A 137 -21.31 -6.49 -1.99
CA HIS A 137 -21.38 -7.00 -3.36
C HIS A 137 -20.31 -8.06 -3.69
N ILE A 138 -19.54 -8.47 -2.72
CA ILE A 138 -18.66 -9.61 -2.77
C ILE A 138 -19.34 -10.78 -2.07
#